data_37158d11daa78ac27d0d2c6ac8dcf7c1
#
_entry.id   37158d11daa78ac27d0d2c6ac8dcf7c1
#
_cell.length_a   1.000
_cell.length_b   1.000
_cell.length_c   1.000
_cell.angle_alpha   90.00
_cell.angle_beta   90.00
_cell.angle_gamma   90.00
#
_symmetry.space_group_name_H-M   'P 1'
#
loop_
_entity.id
_entity.type
_entity.pdbx_description
1 polymer ?
#
loop_
_entity_poly.entity_id
_entity_poly.type
_entity_poly.pdbx_seq_one_letter_code
_entity_poly.pdbx_strand_id
1 'polypeptide(L)'
;PEEEPVVNKGDGTTIAEAPAGRYAAPERYADELTFQAAGVGTRVRIDAAVSVPEVERYPVYAVSPAAYPEATARQFISACLNGYEGFTGCTGDGTTKAMAQQLIEEYQAVLEPEHPLWQRMRENNDYSEERREYTLQEFEQAIRELQDAYSSLPDAITGTPYTEETPLAADMDILFDAGGPVPGTVSLRQWSPSNHVYAYTAGRRYGSPSFRLEWPSQHACYAQLTISEEEARQTADAFVAALDIPDLLCVASGREVWSRLDIFLLEWTKSPVYVFVYTPAVDGAAMEYVDVEYLFDCLDWNLHHPEGFSNDVWRQNALYVFVSEAGVECVSWQNAMRAERTAALAENAALLPFDAVMERFSEQIRYGTNFRSTASEEFLRPDRQTLTIDRIALGYACVLDGEGADSYRLTPVWDFYGSMVEEYDEPLSEGSGWATNENGEVEETALGRSFLTINAIDGSVIDRIAGY
;
A
#
# COMPACT_ATOMS: atom_id res chain seq x y z
N PRO A 1 12.56 -10.89 -34.73
CA PRO A 1 12.53 -9.57 -34.20
C PRO A 1 11.38 -9.55 -33.20
N GLU A 2 11.73 -9.45 -31.93
CA GLU A 2 10.76 -9.22 -30.86
C GLU A 2 10.26 -7.80 -31.07
N GLU A 3 8.96 -7.62 -31.24
CA GLU A 3 8.34 -6.30 -31.28
C GLU A 3 8.40 -5.75 -29.86
N GLU A 4 9.07 -4.62 -29.69
CA GLU A 4 9.09 -3.90 -28.41
C GLU A 4 7.68 -3.39 -28.06
N PRO A 5 7.31 -3.31 -26.78
CA PRO A 5 6.04 -2.74 -26.38
C PRO A 5 5.90 -1.31 -26.89
N VAL A 6 4.72 -0.96 -27.38
CA VAL A 6 4.42 0.40 -27.85
C VAL A 6 4.23 1.29 -26.60
N VAL A 7 5.31 1.91 -26.16
CA VAL A 7 5.29 2.91 -25.08
C VAL A 7 4.97 4.27 -25.69
N ASN A 8 3.92 4.92 -25.24
CA ASN A 8 3.51 6.23 -25.72
C ASN A 8 4.39 7.33 -25.11
N LYS A 9 5.36 7.81 -25.85
CA LYS A 9 6.08 9.04 -25.52
C LYS A 9 5.21 10.19 -26.02
N GLY A 10 4.47 10.84 -25.13
CA GLY A 10 3.52 11.90 -25.43
C GLY A 10 4.00 12.86 -26.53
N ASP A 11 3.42 12.75 -27.72
CA ASP A 11 3.84 13.49 -28.94
C ASP A 11 2.93 14.67 -29.29
N GLY A 12 2.12 15.13 -28.33
CA GLY A 12 1.23 16.28 -28.56
C GLY A 12 0.02 15.97 -29.44
N THR A 13 -0.38 14.72 -29.56
CA THR A 13 -1.55 14.30 -30.34
C THR A 13 -2.82 14.94 -29.81
N THR A 14 -3.65 15.49 -30.67
CA THR A 14 -4.97 16.01 -30.30
C THR A 14 -5.85 14.88 -29.80
N ILE A 15 -6.31 14.95 -28.53
CA ILE A 15 -7.22 13.96 -27.94
C ILE A 15 -8.58 14.09 -28.63
N ALA A 16 -9.10 13.01 -29.17
CA ALA A 16 -10.45 12.98 -29.73
C ALA A 16 -11.48 13.08 -28.61
N GLU A 17 -12.56 13.84 -28.86
CA GLU A 17 -13.64 13.99 -27.89
C GLU A 17 -14.87 13.18 -28.29
N ALA A 18 -15.64 12.74 -27.29
CA ALA A 18 -16.90 12.04 -27.43
C ALA A 18 -18.05 12.84 -26.80
N PRO A 19 -19.31 12.61 -27.21
CA PRO A 19 -20.46 13.11 -26.47
C PRO A 19 -20.46 12.58 -25.02
N ALA A 20 -21.01 13.37 -24.09
CA ALA A 20 -21.22 12.90 -22.73
C ALA A 20 -22.14 11.67 -22.69
N GLY A 21 -21.79 10.69 -21.87
CA GLY A 21 -22.54 9.45 -21.71
C GLY A 21 -21.79 8.46 -20.85
N ARG A 22 -22.51 7.59 -20.16
CA ARG A 22 -21.90 6.51 -19.36
C ARG A 22 -21.12 5.57 -20.25
N TYR A 23 -19.93 5.19 -19.81
CA TYR A 23 -19.15 4.18 -20.50
C TYR A 23 -19.81 2.80 -20.38
N ALA A 24 -19.89 2.08 -21.49
CA ALA A 24 -20.50 0.77 -21.56
C ALA A 24 -19.46 -0.35 -21.42
N ALA A 25 -19.56 -1.13 -20.36
CA ALA A 25 -18.79 -2.34 -20.15
C ALA A 25 -19.69 -3.42 -19.51
N PRO A 26 -19.34 -4.71 -19.62
CA PRO A 26 -20.03 -5.76 -18.88
C PRO A 26 -19.74 -5.62 -17.38
N GLU A 27 -20.63 -6.09 -16.52
CA GLU A 27 -20.37 -6.15 -15.07
C GLU A 27 -19.30 -7.18 -14.69
N ARG A 28 -19.08 -8.17 -15.56
CA ARG A 28 -18.11 -9.25 -15.38
C ARG A 28 -17.53 -9.69 -16.71
N TYR A 29 -16.25 -10.06 -16.70
CA TYR A 29 -15.57 -10.57 -17.87
C TYR A 29 -14.78 -11.84 -17.52
N ALA A 30 -14.87 -12.87 -18.38
CA ALA A 30 -14.17 -14.13 -18.19
C ALA A 30 -13.49 -14.57 -19.49
N ASP A 31 -12.22 -14.96 -19.39
CA ASP A 31 -11.41 -15.51 -20.47
C ASP A 31 -10.22 -16.30 -19.92
N GLU A 32 -9.53 -17.03 -20.79
CA GLU A 32 -8.31 -17.74 -20.43
C GLU A 32 -7.28 -17.66 -21.57
N LEU A 33 -6.06 -17.24 -21.23
CA LEU A 33 -4.93 -17.16 -22.15
C LEU A 33 -3.82 -18.10 -21.72
N THR A 34 -3.09 -18.67 -22.67
CA THR A 34 -1.90 -19.51 -22.42
C THR A 34 -0.80 -19.12 -23.40
N PHE A 35 0.40 -18.88 -22.91
CA PHE A 35 1.54 -18.53 -23.75
C PHE A 35 2.86 -18.87 -23.04
N GLN A 36 3.98 -18.63 -23.73
CA GLN A 36 5.31 -18.67 -23.13
C GLN A 36 5.81 -17.24 -22.97
N ALA A 37 6.19 -16.85 -21.75
CA ALA A 37 6.80 -15.57 -21.45
C ALA A 37 8.22 -15.81 -20.93
N ALA A 38 9.22 -15.29 -21.61
CA ALA A 38 10.63 -15.45 -21.24
C ALA A 38 11.03 -16.94 -20.94
N GLY A 39 10.35 -17.91 -21.59
CA GLY A 39 10.57 -19.36 -21.40
C GLY A 39 9.80 -19.98 -20.24
N VAL A 40 8.99 -19.21 -19.52
CA VAL A 40 8.09 -19.70 -18.47
C VAL A 40 6.72 -19.97 -19.08
N GLY A 41 6.14 -21.14 -18.80
CA GLY A 41 4.77 -21.49 -19.20
C GLY A 41 3.78 -20.62 -18.41
N THR A 42 3.11 -19.69 -19.09
CA THR A 42 2.23 -18.73 -18.44
C THR A 42 0.78 -19.00 -18.80
N ARG A 43 -0.06 -19.03 -17.78
CA ARG A 43 -1.51 -19.08 -17.88
C ARG A 43 -2.11 -17.84 -17.26
N VAL A 44 -3.02 -17.16 -17.97
CA VAL A 44 -3.79 -16.04 -17.41
C VAL A 44 -5.25 -16.47 -17.37
N ARG A 45 -5.80 -16.52 -16.18
CA ARG A 45 -7.22 -16.75 -15.94
C ARG A 45 -7.90 -15.45 -15.61
N ILE A 46 -8.92 -15.10 -16.33
CA ILE A 46 -9.72 -13.92 -16.10
C ILE A 46 -11.11 -14.36 -15.68
N ASP A 47 -11.53 -13.97 -14.50
CA ASP A 47 -12.89 -14.09 -14.00
C ASP A 47 -13.15 -12.86 -13.11
N ALA A 48 -13.21 -11.71 -13.75
CA ALA A 48 -13.08 -10.42 -13.13
C ALA A 48 -14.40 -9.67 -13.03
N ALA A 49 -14.63 -9.04 -11.88
CA ALA A 49 -15.59 -7.95 -11.78
C ALA A 49 -15.07 -6.74 -12.55
N VAL A 50 -15.93 -6.13 -13.37
CA VAL A 50 -15.57 -4.93 -14.13
C VAL A 50 -16.17 -3.71 -13.45
N SER A 51 -15.31 -2.79 -13.01
CA SER A 51 -15.68 -1.57 -12.31
C SER A 51 -15.54 -0.37 -13.24
N VAL A 52 -16.64 0.35 -13.44
CA VAL A 52 -16.68 1.59 -14.22
C VAL A 52 -17.28 2.68 -13.34
N PRO A 53 -16.65 3.85 -13.21
CA PRO A 53 -17.19 4.93 -12.38
C PRO A 53 -18.52 5.45 -12.96
N GLU A 54 -19.41 5.86 -12.08
CA GLU A 54 -20.73 6.40 -12.46
C GLU A 54 -20.63 7.86 -12.92
N VAL A 55 -19.80 8.12 -13.92
CA VAL A 55 -19.59 9.43 -14.53
C VAL A 55 -20.03 9.43 -15.98
N GLU A 56 -20.33 10.61 -16.51
CA GLU A 56 -20.75 10.79 -17.91
C GLU A 56 -19.63 11.34 -18.81
N ARG A 57 -18.52 11.73 -18.19
CA ARG A 57 -17.38 12.34 -18.89
C ARG A 57 -16.06 11.85 -18.34
N TYR A 58 -15.09 11.79 -19.21
CA TYR A 58 -13.73 11.42 -18.91
C TYR A 58 -12.76 12.53 -19.37
N PRO A 59 -12.68 13.65 -18.64
CA PRO A 59 -11.79 14.74 -19.00
C PRO A 59 -10.33 14.33 -18.86
N VAL A 60 -9.47 15.00 -19.61
CA VAL A 60 -8.01 14.86 -19.49
C VAL A 60 -7.44 16.21 -19.11
N TYR A 61 -6.62 16.23 -18.05
CA TYR A 61 -6.03 17.46 -17.55
C TYR A 61 -4.51 17.41 -17.59
N ALA A 62 -3.91 18.54 -18.00
CA ALA A 62 -2.54 18.79 -17.58
C ALA A 62 -2.54 19.18 -16.10
N VAL A 63 -1.65 18.61 -15.32
CA VAL A 63 -1.58 18.85 -13.88
C VAL A 63 -0.14 19.07 -13.42
N SER A 64 -0.01 19.77 -12.30
CA SER A 64 1.23 19.84 -11.54
C SER A 64 1.01 19.35 -10.11
N PRO A 65 2.04 18.78 -9.46
CA PRO A 65 1.94 18.39 -8.07
C PRO A 65 1.84 19.63 -7.16
N ALA A 66 0.90 19.62 -6.25
CA ALA A 66 0.72 20.66 -5.26
C ALA A 66 0.49 20.07 -3.86
N ALA A 67 1.14 20.63 -2.87
CA ALA A 67 0.91 20.24 -1.48
C ALA A 67 -0.53 20.54 -1.06
N TYR A 68 -1.05 19.74 -0.13
CA TYR A 68 -2.29 20.12 0.56
C TYR A 68 -2.06 21.36 1.44
N PRO A 69 -3.10 22.19 1.68
CA PRO A 69 -3.00 23.31 2.59
C PRO A 69 -2.64 22.85 4.01
N GLU A 70 -2.00 23.72 4.79
CA GLU A 70 -1.69 23.45 6.20
C GLU A 70 -2.94 23.04 7.00
N ALA A 71 -4.10 23.58 6.67
CA ALA A 71 -5.37 23.19 7.28
C ALA A 71 -5.64 21.69 7.18
N THR A 72 -5.30 21.05 6.06
CA THR A 72 -5.45 19.59 5.87
C THR A 72 -4.54 18.81 6.82
N ALA A 73 -3.30 19.25 7.01
CA ALA A 73 -2.40 18.60 7.97
C ALA A 73 -2.93 18.72 9.40
N ARG A 74 -3.51 19.89 9.77
CA ARG A 74 -4.14 20.08 11.08
C ARG A 74 -5.39 19.22 11.28
N GLN A 75 -6.22 19.08 10.24
CA GLN A 75 -7.37 18.18 10.25
C GLN A 75 -6.92 16.71 10.42
N PHE A 76 -5.86 16.30 9.69
CA PHE A 76 -5.27 14.96 9.85
C PHE A 76 -4.80 14.73 11.29
N ILE A 77 -4.05 15.67 11.88
CA ILE A 77 -3.60 15.57 13.27
C ILE A 77 -4.81 15.47 14.21
N SER A 78 -5.81 16.34 14.04
CA SER A 78 -7.00 16.35 14.89
C SER A 78 -7.79 15.04 14.81
N ALA A 79 -7.98 14.50 13.60
CA ALA A 79 -8.65 13.22 13.39
C ALA A 79 -7.87 12.05 14.04
N CYS A 80 -6.54 12.06 13.92
CA CYS A 80 -5.68 11.03 14.52
C CYS A 80 -5.62 11.11 16.04
N LEU A 81 -5.55 12.31 16.60
CA LEU A 81 -5.60 12.52 18.06
C LEU A 81 -6.95 12.11 18.64
N ASN A 82 -8.04 12.29 17.89
CA ASN A 82 -9.40 11.86 18.29
C ASN A 82 -9.76 12.25 19.73
N GLY A 83 -9.40 13.49 20.13
CA GLY A 83 -9.65 14.02 21.47
C GLY A 83 -8.58 13.74 22.51
N TYR A 84 -7.55 12.99 22.21
CA TYR A 84 -6.38 12.86 23.08
C TYR A 84 -5.55 14.14 23.07
N GLU A 85 -4.88 14.42 24.21
CA GLU A 85 -3.93 15.53 24.29
C GLU A 85 -2.62 15.10 23.60
N GLY A 86 -2.16 15.87 22.61
CA GLY A 86 -0.91 15.64 21.90
C GLY A 86 0.23 16.49 22.47
N PHE A 87 1.46 15.98 22.38
CA PHE A 87 2.67 16.64 22.84
C PHE A 87 3.76 16.62 21.77
N THR A 88 4.44 17.73 21.60
CA THR A 88 5.58 17.89 20.68
C THR A 88 6.87 18.13 21.45
N GLY A 89 8.02 17.87 20.80
CA GLY A 89 9.33 18.09 21.42
C GLY A 89 9.55 17.24 22.67
N CYS A 90 8.97 16.04 22.69
CA CYS A 90 9.10 15.10 23.77
C CYS A 90 10.57 14.66 23.94
N THR A 91 10.99 14.44 25.18
CA THR A 91 12.29 13.84 25.46
C THR A 91 12.17 12.32 25.45
N GLY A 92 13.03 11.65 24.71
CA GLY A 92 12.94 10.20 24.51
C GLY A 92 11.76 9.80 23.59
N ASP A 93 11.31 8.58 23.74
CA ASP A 93 10.23 7.97 22.97
C ASP A 93 8.82 8.25 23.54
N GLY A 94 8.73 9.03 24.62
CA GLY A 94 7.47 9.34 25.30
C GLY A 94 6.96 8.26 26.24
N THR A 95 7.73 7.21 26.49
CA THR A 95 7.36 6.13 27.41
C THR A 95 7.14 6.66 28.82
N THR A 96 6.00 6.31 29.41
CA THR A 96 5.66 6.64 30.81
C THR A 96 5.83 5.41 31.71
N LYS A 97 5.80 5.63 33.03
CA LYS A 97 5.82 4.52 33.99
C LYS A 97 4.65 3.54 33.79
N ALA A 98 3.47 4.06 33.51
CA ALA A 98 2.29 3.23 33.27
C ALA A 98 2.48 2.34 32.01
N MET A 99 3.01 2.91 30.92
CA MET A 99 3.31 2.18 29.69
C MET A 99 4.39 1.11 29.92
N ALA A 100 5.48 1.50 30.60
CA ALA A 100 6.55 0.54 30.94
C ALA A 100 6.06 -0.61 31.82
N GLN A 101 5.16 -0.32 32.74
CA GLN A 101 4.55 -1.36 33.57
C GLN A 101 3.70 -2.33 32.74
N GLN A 102 2.88 -1.83 31.81
CA GLN A 102 2.10 -2.66 30.91
C GLN A 102 3.00 -3.53 30.01
N LEU A 103 4.08 -2.94 29.44
CA LEU A 103 5.05 -3.71 28.64
C LEU A 103 5.70 -4.84 29.47
N ILE A 104 6.11 -4.53 30.70
CA ILE A 104 6.69 -5.54 31.60
C ILE A 104 5.69 -6.68 31.86
N GLU A 105 4.42 -6.37 32.10
CA GLU A 105 3.37 -7.36 32.30
C GLU A 105 3.11 -8.19 31.05
N GLU A 106 3.04 -7.57 29.87
CA GLU A 106 2.90 -8.28 28.59
C GLU A 106 4.10 -9.22 28.34
N TYR A 107 5.32 -8.74 28.53
CA TYR A 107 6.53 -9.53 28.32
C TYR A 107 6.65 -10.67 29.33
N GLN A 108 6.27 -10.43 30.59
CA GLN A 108 6.23 -11.48 31.60
C GLN A 108 5.22 -12.58 31.24
N ALA A 109 4.06 -12.20 30.68
CA ALA A 109 3.08 -13.17 30.22
C ALA A 109 3.63 -14.08 29.12
N VAL A 110 4.48 -13.56 28.24
CA VAL A 110 5.12 -14.37 27.16
C VAL A 110 6.09 -15.41 27.74
N LEU A 111 6.70 -15.17 28.90
CA LEU A 111 7.60 -16.13 29.53
C LEU A 111 6.88 -17.41 29.98
N GLU A 112 5.56 -17.35 30.15
CA GLU A 112 4.77 -18.51 30.58
C GLU A 112 4.72 -19.58 29.47
N PRO A 113 4.95 -20.88 29.78
CA PRO A 113 5.00 -21.96 28.79
C PRO A 113 3.71 -22.12 27.98
N GLU A 114 2.58 -21.76 28.55
CA GLU A 114 1.24 -21.89 27.96
C GLU A 114 0.81 -20.65 27.17
N HIS A 115 1.69 -19.64 27.02
CA HIS A 115 1.33 -18.43 26.30
C HIS A 115 0.97 -18.74 24.84
N PRO A 116 -0.11 -18.14 24.30
CA PRO A 116 -0.60 -18.42 22.94
C PRO A 116 0.45 -18.24 21.83
N LEU A 117 1.46 -17.41 22.06
CA LEU A 117 2.60 -17.22 21.18
C LEU A 117 3.25 -18.56 20.82
N TRP A 118 3.61 -19.38 21.81
CA TRP A 118 4.34 -20.63 21.57
C TRP A 118 3.52 -21.64 20.79
N GLN A 119 2.19 -21.62 20.95
CA GLN A 119 1.30 -22.45 20.14
C GLN A 119 1.29 -21.97 18.68
N ARG A 120 1.15 -20.66 18.45
CA ARG A 120 1.16 -20.07 17.10
C ARG A 120 2.46 -20.34 16.37
N MET A 121 3.60 -20.22 17.05
CA MET A 121 4.90 -20.57 16.46
C MET A 121 4.95 -22.01 15.96
N ARG A 122 4.38 -22.96 16.72
CA ARG A 122 4.30 -24.37 16.32
C ARG A 122 3.39 -24.58 15.11
N GLU A 123 2.25 -23.90 15.10
CA GLU A 123 1.27 -23.96 14.00
C GLU A 123 1.85 -23.40 12.68
N ASN A 124 2.76 -22.45 12.77
CA ASN A 124 3.39 -21.79 11.63
C ASN A 124 4.74 -22.41 11.21
N ASN A 125 5.11 -23.58 11.74
CA ASN A 125 6.42 -24.22 11.55
C ASN A 125 7.64 -23.33 11.91
N ASP A 126 7.44 -22.33 12.75
CA ASP A 126 8.44 -21.33 13.12
C ASP A 126 9.02 -21.60 14.52
N TYR A 127 8.65 -22.73 15.13
CA TYR A 127 9.07 -23.15 16.45
C TYR A 127 10.27 -24.08 16.40
N SER A 128 11.35 -23.66 17.06
CA SER A 128 12.41 -24.56 17.52
C SER A 128 12.73 -24.25 18.98
N GLU A 129 13.28 -25.21 19.72
CA GLU A 129 13.69 -24.95 21.11
C GLU A 129 14.78 -23.88 21.18
N GLU A 130 15.69 -23.83 20.22
CA GLU A 130 16.73 -22.81 20.12
C GLU A 130 16.14 -21.42 19.90
N ARG A 131 15.17 -21.29 18.99
CA ARG A 131 14.47 -20.03 18.73
C ARG A 131 13.64 -19.59 19.93
N ARG A 132 12.97 -20.54 20.61
CA ARG A 132 12.26 -20.27 21.84
C ARG A 132 13.19 -19.76 22.94
N GLU A 133 14.34 -20.41 23.16
CA GLU A 133 15.32 -19.99 24.16
C GLU A 133 15.87 -18.59 23.85
N TYR A 134 16.20 -18.32 22.59
CA TYR A 134 16.63 -17.00 22.15
C TYR A 134 15.55 -15.94 22.43
N THR A 135 14.31 -16.18 22.03
CA THR A 135 13.18 -15.27 22.25
C THR A 135 12.93 -14.99 23.75
N LEU A 136 13.00 -16.02 24.61
CA LEU A 136 12.90 -15.85 26.05
C LEU A 136 14.00 -14.94 26.62
N GLN A 137 15.24 -15.10 26.15
CA GLN A 137 16.36 -14.24 26.57
C GLN A 137 16.14 -12.77 26.18
N GLU A 138 15.63 -12.51 25.00
CA GLU A 138 15.28 -11.16 24.53
C GLU A 138 14.20 -10.52 25.41
N PHE A 139 13.12 -11.25 25.71
CA PHE A 139 12.08 -10.76 26.63
C PHE A 139 12.60 -10.48 28.02
N GLU A 140 13.38 -11.39 28.58
CA GLU A 140 14.00 -11.18 29.89
C GLU A 140 14.94 -9.99 29.93
N GLN A 141 15.66 -9.75 28.84
CA GLN A 141 16.52 -8.57 28.70
C GLN A 141 15.68 -7.30 28.63
N ALA A 142 14.66 -7.25 27.78
CA ALA A 142 13.76 -6.11 27.67
C ALA A 142 13.07 -5.76 29.00
N ILE A 143 12.62 -6.78 29.74
CA ILE A 143 12.06 -6.59 31.09
C ILE A 143 13.09 -5.95 32.03
N ARG A 144 14.33 -6.44 32.04
CA ARG A 144 15.40 -5.86 32.88
C ARG A 144 15.66 -4.41 32.53
N GLU A 145 15.78 -4.09 31.24
CA GLU A 145 16.02 -2.73 30.76
C GLU A 145 14.89 -1.76 31.17
N LEU A 146 13.63 -2.20 31.00
CA LEU A 146 12.47 -1.42 31.43
C LEU A 146 12.44 -1.23 32.96
N GLN A 147 12.77 -2.26 33.74
CA GLN A 147 12.83 -2.18 35.20
C GLN A 147 13.94 -1.25 35.68
N ASP A 148 15.11 -1.29 35.05
CA ASP A 148 16.23 -0.39 35.36
C ASP A 148 15.90 1.06 35.02
N ALA A 149 15.23 1.30 33.90
CA ALA A 149 14.80 2.62 33.48
C ALA A 149 13.61 3.18 34.28
N TYR A 150 12.78 2.31 34.88
CA TYR A 150 11.47 2.63 35.48
C TYR A 150 11.47 3.84 36.40
N SER A 151 12.47 3.93 37.28
CA SER A 151 12.55 5.02 38.27
C SER A 151 12.82 6.40 37.64
N SER A 152 13.38 6.43 36.43
CA SER A 152 13.69 7.65 35.65
C SER A 152 12.58 8.05 34.69
N LEU A 153 11.61 7.16 34.42
CA LEU A 153 10.50 7.46 33.54
C LEU A 153 9.53 8.46 34.15
N PRO A 154 8.91 9.32 33.33
CA PRO A 154 7.89 10.25 33.80
C PRO A 154 6.56 9.53 34.10
N ASP A 155 5.71 10.17 34.92
CA ASP A 155 4.36 9.66 35.20
C ASP A 155 3.37 9.96 34.04
N ALA A 156 3.69 10.93 33.16
CA ALA A 156 2.91 11.28 31.96
C ALA A 156 3.88 11.71 30.85
N ILE A 157 3.40 11.67 29.59
CA ILE A 157 4.17 12.16 28.44
C ILE A 157 4.60 13.62 28.72
N THR A 158 5.89 13.88 28.57
CA THR A 158 6.46 15.22 28.79
C THR A 158 6.88 15.85 27.48
N GLY A 159 6.30 16.99 27.18
CA GLY A 159 6.57 17.76 25.97
C GLY A 159 5.82 19.09 26.00
N THR A 160 5.82 19.80 24.88
CA THR A 160 4.99 20.99 24.70
C THR A 160 3.61 20.54 24.19
N PRO A 161 2.52 20.90 24.86
CA PRO A 161 1.17 20.57 24.39
C PRO A 161 0.97 21.07 22.95
N TYR A 162 0.45 20.19 22.10
CA TYR A 162 0.06 20.54 20.75
C TYR A 162 -1.26 21.32 20.79
N THR A 163 -1.29 22.45 20.10
CA THR A 163 -2.49 23.29 19.94
C THR A 163 -2.63 23.69 18.48
N GLU A 164 -3.78 24.27 18.11
CA GLU A 164 -3.98 24.82 16.77
C GLU A 164 -2.97 25.94 16.41
N GLU A 165 -2.39 26.60 17.42
CA GLU A 165 -1.39 27.64 17.23
C GLU A 165 0.04 27.08 17.13
N THR A 166 0.25 25.78 17.39
CA THR A 166 1.57 25.14 17.28
C THR A 166 2.04 25.22 15.84
N PRO A 167 3.22 25.82 15.55
CA PRO A 167 3.76 25.85 14.19
C PRO A 167 4.00 24.41 13.70
N LEU A 168 3.53 24.08 12.49
CA LEU A 168 3.84 22.80 11.87
C LEU A 168 5.23 22.84 11.27
N ALA A 169 6.07 21.89 11.67
CA ALA A 169 7.39 21.69 11.08
C ALA A 169 7.32 20.62 9.98
N ALA A 170 8.28 20.67 9.05
CA ALA A 170 8.41 19.71 7.97
C ALA A 170 8.60 18.27 8.48
N ASP A 171 9.31 18.13 9.60
CA ASP A 171 9.48 16.87 10.32
C ASP A 171 9.01 17.08 11.76
N MET A 172 7.86 16.48 12.09
CA MET A 172 7.21 16.70 13.37
C MET A 172 6.56 15.42 13.85
N ASP A 173 6.83 15.06 15.09
CA ASP A 173 6.14 14.01 15.82
C ASP A 173 5.29 14.59 16.94
N ILE A 174 4.06 14.12 17.05
CA ILE A 174 3.14 14.43 18.13
C ILE A 174 2.83 13.13 18.84
N LEU A 175 3.25 13.03 20.09
CA LEU A 175 3.00 11.86 20.93
C LEU A 175 1.72 12.07 21.73
N PHE A 176 0.97 11.01 21.99
CA PHE A 176 -0.23 11.03 22.81
C PHE A 176 -0.41 9.72 23.59
N ASP A 177 -1.10 9.80 24.73
CA ASP A 177 -1.41 8.62 25.53
C ASP A 177 -2.81 8.10 25.15
N ALA A 178 -2.82 6.98 24.45
CA ALA A 178 -4.05 6.26 24.08
C ALA A 178 -4.43 5.15 25.08
N GLY A 179 -3.75 5.06 26.24
CA GLY A 179 -3.97 4.05 27.25
C GLY A 179 -3.32 2.69 26.93
N GLY A 180 -2.46 2.64 25.91
CA GLY A 180 -1.71 1.44 25.54
C GLY A 180 -0.34 1.36 26.18
N PRO A 181 0.42 0.27 25.91
CA PRO A 181 1.76 0.06 26.47
C PRO A 181 2.84 0.95 25.86
N VAL A 182 2.51 1.68 24.80
CA VAL A 182 3.38 2.64 24.12
C VAL A 182 2.57 3.87 23.72
N PRO A 183 3.21 5.05 23.56
CA PRO A 183 2.53 6.23 23.11
C PRO A 183 2.03 6.06 21.66
N GLY A 184 0.87 6.63 21.36
CA GLY A 184 0.45 6.87 20.00
C GLY A 184 1.31 7.98 19.40
N THR A 185 1.51 7.95 18.10
CA THR A 185 2.33 8.93 17.39
C THR A 185 1.60 9.42 16.14
N VAL A 186 1.56 10.73 15.95
CA VAL A 186 1.23 11.36 14.66
C VAL A 186 2.51 11.94 14.10
N SER A 187 2.91 11.49 12.94
CA SER A 187 4.13 11.94 12.27
C SER A 187 3.81 12.69 10.99
N LEU A 188 4.38 13.87 10.86
CA LEU A 188 4.43 14.62 9.61
C LEU A 188 5.86 14.54 9.08
N ARG A 189 6.02 14.17 7.81
CA ARG A 189 7.32 14.07 7.17
C ARG A 189 7.32 14.77 5.82
N GLN A 190 8.38 15.55 5.56
CA GLN A 190 8.65 16.07 4.24
C GLN A 190 9.90 15.37 3.71
N TRP A 191 9.73 14.41 2.84
CA TRP A 191 10.81 13.53 2.41
C TRP A 191 11.82 14.20 1.51
N SER A 192 11.40 15.14 0.68
CA SER A 192 12.30 15.95 -0.14
C SER A 192 11.64 17.27 -0.54
N PRO A 193 12.28 18.40 -0.30
CA PRO A 193 11.79 19.70 -0.77
C PRO A 193 11.73 19.79 -2.30
N SER A 194 12.59 19.05 -3.00
CA SER A 194 12.65 19.02 -4.45
C SER A 194 11.61 18.11 -5.09
N ASN A 195 11.12 17.11 -4.36
CA ASN A 195 10.16 16.13 -4.87
C ASN A 195 8.78 16.30 -4.26
N HIS A 196 8.57 17.30 -3.40
CA HIS A 196 7.28 17.62 -2.77
C HIS A 196 6.56 16.42 -2.11
N VAL A 197 7.31 15.43 -1.64
CA VAL A 197 6.76 14.23 -1.02
C VAL A 197 6.44 14.51 0.44
N TYR A 198 5.17 14.38 0.80
CA TYR A 198 4.68 14.51 2.18
C TYR A 198 4.14 13.16 2.64
N ALA A 199 4.58 12.71 3.80
CA ALA A 199 4.02 11.53 4.44
C ALA A 199 3.39 11.91 5.77
N TYR A 200 2.15 11.50 5.97
CA TYR A 200 1.42 11.64 7.22
C TYR A 200 1.12 10.24 7.73
N THR A 201 1.63 9.94 8.90
CA THR A 201 1.36 8.65 9.53
C THR A 201 0.88 8.86 10.95
N ALA A 202 -0.04 8.05 11.39
CA ALA A 202 -0.45 8.01 12.78
C ALA A 202 -0.72 6.56 13.16
N GLY A 203 -0.34 6.19 14.37
CA GLY A 203 -0.60 4.87 14.92
C GLY A 203 -0.70 4.91 16.43
N ARG A 204 -1.56 4.05 16.96
CA ARG A 204 -1.69 3.83 18.41
C ARG A 204 -0.64 2.85 18.94
N ARG A 205 0.09 2.19 18.07
CA ARG A 205 1.15 1.24 18.38
C ARG A 205 2.42 1.63 17.67
N TYR A 206 3.55 1.38 18.34
CA TYR A 206 4.88 1.76 17.84
C TYR A 206 5.23 1.00 16.55
N GLY A 207 5.67 1.70 15.52
CA GLY A 207 6.23 1.16 14.29
C GLY A 207 5.73 1.92 13.06
N SER A 208 6.61 2.13 12.10
CA SER A 208 6.17 2.47 10.75
C SER A 208 5.31 1.33 10.22
N PRO A 209 4.23 1.61 9.48
CA PRO A 209 3.52 0.56 8.79
C PRO A 209 4.48 -0.11 7.80
N SER A 210 5.10 -1.19 8.21
CA SER A 210 5.74 -2.07 7.26
C SER A 210 4.65 -2.97 6.71
N PHE A 211 4.26 -2.71 5.48
CA PHE A 211 3.40 -3.59 4.72
C PHE A 211 4.16 -4.89 4.46
N ARG A 212 4.03 -5.86 5.35
CA ARG A 212 4.33 -7.24 5.02
C ARG A 212 3.00 -7.90 4.74
N LEU A 213 2.73 -8.10 3.49
CA LEU A 213 1.71 -9.02 3.02
C LEU A 213 2.02 -10.39 3.59
N GLU A 214 1.22 -10.81 4.55
CA GLU A 214 1.24 -12.19 4.99
C GLU A 214 0.02 -12.89 4.38
N TRP A 215 0.28 -14.02 3.80
CA TRP A 215 -0.66 -14.88 3.08
C TRP A 215 -1.95 -15.12 3.85
N PRO A 216 -3.14 -14.73 3.33
CA PRO A 216 -4.40 -14.87 4.03
C PRO A 216 -4.75 -16.30 4.45
N SER A 217 -4.26 -17.29 3.69
CA SER A 217 -4.63 -18.69 3.86
C SER A 217 -3.87 -19.44 4.95
N GLN A 218 -2.77 -18.89 5.48
CA GLN A 218 -1.86 -19.63 6.37
C GLN A 218 -1.79 -19.12 7.81
N HIS A 219 -2.43 -17.97 8.14
CA HIS A 219 -2.26 -17.37 9.47
C HIS A 219 -3.50 -17.46 10.34
N ALA A 220 -3.36 -18.16 11.47
CA ALA A 220 -4.38 -18.26 12.53
C ALA A 220 -4.84 -16.88 13.07
N CYS A 221 -4.06 -15.81 12.86
CA CYS A 221 -4.42 -14.46 13.31
C CYS A 221 -5.65 -13.87 12.61
N TYR A 222 -5.93 -14.25 11.35
CA TYR A 222 -7.15 -13.82 10.66
C TYR A 222 -8.43 -14.34 11.29
N ALA A 223 -8.35 -15.44 12.02
CA ALA A 223 -9.50 -15.99 12.74
C ALA A 223 -9.89 -15.17 14.00
N GLN A 224 -9.10 -14.18 14.38
CA GLN A 224 -9.32 -13.38 15.60
C GLN A 224 -10.03 -12.05 15.35
N LEU A 225 -10.23 -11.64 14.08
CA LEU A 225 -11.06 -10.47 13.78
C LEU A 225 -12.52 -10.78 14.04
N THR A 226 -13.11 -10.11 15.03
CA THR A 226 -14.53 -10.24 15.38
C THR A 226 -15.39 -9.18 14.72
N ILE A 227 -14.80 -8.07 14.33
CA ILE A 227 -15.46 -7.02 13.54
C ILE A 227 -15.66 -7.48 12.08
N SER A 228 -16.80 -7.17 11.50
CA SER A 228 -17.04 -7.40 10.08
C SER A 228 -16.33 -6.38 9.20
N GLU A 229 -16.07 -6.72 7.93
CA GLU A 229 -15.48 -5.77 6.97
C GLU A 229 -16.35 -4.53 6.78
N GLU A 230 -17.67 -4.69 6.79
CA GLU A 230 -18.62 -3.57 6.66
C GLU A 230 -18.54 -2.60 7.83
N GLU A 231 -18.47 -3.10 9.08
CA GLU A 231 -18.29 -2.26 10.27
C GLU A 231 -16.93 -1.57 10.27
N ALA A 232 -15.88 -2.28 9.88
CA ALA A 232 -14.54 -1.72 9.71
C ALA A 232 -14.52 -0.63 8.63
N ARG A 233 -15.21 -0.86 7.52
CA ARG A 233 -15.35 0.11 6.44
C ARG A 233 -16.05 1.39 6.91
N GLN A 234 -17.15 1.26 7.65
CA GLN A 234 -17.86 2.42 8.22
C GLN A 234 -16.95 3.23 9.16
N THR A 235 -16.10 2.55 9.93
CA THR A 235 -15.11 3.21 10.80
C THR A 235 -14.07 3.97 9.99
N ALA A 236 -13.54 3.36 8.92
CA ALA A 236 -12.58 4.00 8.03
C ALA A 236 -13.19 5.20 7.28
N ASP A 237 -14.41 5.04 6.73
CA ASP A 237 -15.14 6.12 6.03
C ASP A 237 -15.44 7.31 6.98
N ALA A 238 -15.76 7.03 8.25
CA ALA A 238 -15.96 8.08 9.25
C ALA A 238 -14.66 8.85 9.56
N PHE A 239 -13.53 8.15 9.62
CA PHE A 239 -12.21 8.78 9.78
C PHE A 239 -11.90 9.68 8.56
N VAL A 240 -12.05 9.15 7.35
CA VAL A 240 -11.75 9.90 6.12
C VAL A 240 -12.66 11.11 5.98
N ALA A 241 -13.94 11.00 6.32
CA ALA A 241 -14.87 12.12 6.34
C ALA A 241 -14.44 13.23 7.33
N ALA A 242 -13.81 12.87 8.46
CA ALA A 242 -13.29 13.84 9.42
C ALA A 242 -12.09 14.65 8.91
N LEU A 243 -11.42 14.17 7.87
CA LEU A 243 -10.32 14.91 7.23
C LEU A 243 -10.84 16.12 6.40
N ASP A 244 -12.13 16.16 6.08
CA ASP A 244 -12.74 17.20 5.23
C ASP A 244 -11.99 17.42 3.90
N ILE A 245 -11.47 16.30 3.34
CA ILE A 245 -10.80 16.29 2.05
C ILE A 245 -11.85 15.87 1.02
N PRO A 246 -12.20 16.76 0.07
CA PRO A 246 -13.13 16.39 -0.97
C PRO A 246 -12.54 15.29 -1.85
N ASP A 247 -13.43 14.45 -2.35
CA ASP A 247 -13.14 13.52 -3.43
C ASP A 247 -12.10 12.43 -3.13
N LEU A 248 -12.00 11.95 -1.86
CA LEU A 248 -11.32 10.70 -1.55
C LEU A 248 -12.29 9.53 -1.70
N LEU A 249 -11.94 8.57 -2.56
CA LEU A 249 -12.72 7.36 -2.80
C LEU A 249 -11.94 6.12 -2.37
N CYS A 250 -12.61 5.18 -1.70
CA CYS A 250 -12.01 3.89 -1.39
C CYS A 250 -11.97 3.02 -2.65
N VAL A 251 -10.79 2.61 -3.04
CA VAL A 251 -10.50 1.86 -4.26
C VAL A 251 -10.11 0.42 -4.01
N ALA A 252 -9.66 0.11 -2.80
CA ALA A 252 -9.28 -1.24 -2.42
C ALA A 252 -9.54 -1.48 -0.93
N SER A 253 -9.83 -2.72 -0.58
CA SER A 253 -9.92 -3.19 0.79
C SER A 253 -9.39 -4.61 0.90
N GLY A 254 -8.90 -4.96 2.07
CA GLY A 254 -8.40 -6.31 2.32
C GLY A 254 -8.21 -6.57 3.80
N ARG A 255 -7.80 -7.79 4.10
CA ARG A 255 -7.35 -8.18 5.43
C ARG A 255 -5.84 -8.22 5.43
N GLU A 256 -5.27 -7.59 6.42
CA GLU A 256 -3.84 -7.51 6.61
C GLU A 256 -3.47 -7.92 8.02
N VAL A 257 -2.21 -8.24 8.22
CA VAL A 257 -1.65 -8.43 9.53
C VAL A 257 -0.77 -7.24 9.86
N TRP A 258 -1.19 -6.48 10.83
CA TRP A 258 -0.37 -5.42 11.37
C TRP A 258 0.80 -6.01 12.14
N SER A 259 2.00 -5.86 11.62
CA SER A 259 3.22 -6.21 12.34
C SER A 259 3.72 -5.00 13.10
N ARG A 260 3.74 -5.09 14.42
CA ARG A 260 4.47 -4.14 15.25
C ARG A 260 5.96 -4.43 15.06
N LEU A 261 6.68 -3.52 14.42
CA LEU A 261 8.14 -3.51 14.45
C LEU A 261 8.59 -3.03 15.83
N ASP A 262 8.59 -3.90 16.80
CA ASP A 262 9.47 -3.78 17.93
C ASP A 262 10.85 -4.25 17.43
N ILE A 263 11.87 -3.38 17.49
CA ILE A 263 13.24 -3.68 17.07
C ILE A 263 13.81 -4.93 17.76
N PHE A 264 13.20 -5.36 18.86
CA PHE A 264 13.61 -6.53 19.63
C PHE A 264 12.70 -7.75 19.41
N LEU A 265 11.51 -7.58 18.84
CA LEU A 265 10.46 -8.61 18.81
C LEU A 265 9.89 -8.87 17.42
N LEU A 266 10.72 -8.82 16.45
CA LEU A 266 10.51 -8.76 15.00
C LEU A 266 9.23 -9.38 14.39
N GLU A 267 8.43 -10.19 15.03
CA GLU A 267 7.25 -10.83 14.41
C GLU A 267 6.07 -11.09 15.36
N TRP A 268 6.18 -10.75 16.61
CA TRP A 268 5.36 -11.38 17.66
C TRP A 268 4.05 -10.68 17.98
N THR A 269 3.90 -9.41 17.65
CA THR A 269 2.66 -8.67 17.89
C THR A 269 1.88 -8.42 16.61
N LYS A 270 1.63 -9.50 15.86
CA LYS A 270 0.77 -9.45 14.68
C LYS A 270 -0.68 -9.32 15.11
N SER A 271 -1.31 -8.22 14.75
CA SER A 271 -2.73 -8.01 14.97
C SER A 271 -3.43 -8.02 13.61
N PRO A 272 -4.47 -8.83 13.43
CA PRO A 272 -5.26 -8.78 12.22
C PRO A 272 -5.99 -7.44 12.14
N VAL A 273 -6.03 -6.87 10.96
CA VAL A 273 -6.72 -5.61 10.67
C VAL A 273 -7.39 -5.69 9.31
N TYR A 274 -8.41 -4.88 9.12
CA TYR A 274 -8.84 -4.51 7.77
C TYR A 274 -8.07 -3.28 7.32
N VAL A 275 -7.64 -3.27 6.07
CA VAL A 275 -7.06 -2.11 5.42
C VAL A 275 -8.01 -1.59 4.35
N PHE A 276 -8.16 -0.27 4.30
CA PHE A 276 -8.92 0.43 3.30
C PHE A 276 -8.02 1.47 2.65
N VAL A 277 -7.97 1.46 1.32
CA VAL A 277 -7.13 2.35 0.53
C VAL A 277 -8.01 3.39 -0.14
N TYR A 278 -7.73 4.66 0.13
CA TYR A 278 -8.44 5.80 -0.44
C TYR A 278 -7.51 6.59 -1.34
N THR A 279 -8.00 6.94 -2.51
CA THR A 279 -7.28 7.77 -3.47
C THR A 279 -8.09 9.01 -3.84
N PRO A 280 -7.43 10.08 -4.30
CA PRO A 280 -8.13 11.23 -4.87
C PRO A 280 -8.99 10.82 -6.06
N ALA A 281 -10.09 11.52 -6.27
CA ALA A 281 -10.95 11.34 -7.44
C ALA A 281 -10.83 12.51 -8.42
N VAL A 282 -11.07 12.21 -9.67
CA VAL A 282 -11.16 13.16 -10.78
C VAL A 282 -12.60 13.20 -11.24
N ASP A 283 -13.33 14.26 -10.88
CA ASP A 283 -14.74 14.45 -11.25
C ASP A 283 -15.65 13.23 -10.93
N GLY A 284 -15.36 12.55 -9.81
CA GLY A 284 -16.12 11.39 -9.33
C GLY A 284 -15.57 10.02 -9.76
N ALA A 285 -14.53 9.98 -10.57
CA ALA A 285 -13.80 8.75 -10.89
C ALA A 285 -12.49 8.68 -10.10
N ALA A 286 -12.22 7.55 -9.46
CA ALA A 286 -11.03 7.39 -8.63
C ALA A 286 -9.73 7.39 -9.45
N MET A 287 -8.65 7.88 -8.85
CA MET A 287 -7.32 7.51 -9.31
C MET A 287 -7.05 6.06 -8.87
N GLU A 288 -6.77 5.20 -9.83
CA GLU A 288 -6.56 3.79 -9.52
C GLU A 288 -5.26 3.59 -8.73
N TYR A 289 -5.39 2.84 -7.64
CA TYR A 289 -4.28 2.46 -6.80
C TYR A 289 -3.54 1.27 -7.39
N VAL A 290 -2.22 1.38 -7.48
CA VAL A 290 -1.34 0.26 -7.81
C VAL A 290 -0.28 0.17 -6.74
N ASP A 291 -0.13 -1.01 -6.13
CA ASP A 291 0.94 -1.26 -5.19
C ASP A 291 2.27 -1.35 -5.95
N VAL A 292 3.05 -0.29 -5.83
CA VAL A 292 4.35 -0.19 -6.49
C VAL A 292 5.50 -0.68 -5.62
N GLU A 293 5.36 -0.79 -4.30
CA GLU A 293 6.41 -1.36 -3.44
C GLU A 293 6.69 -2.81 -3.84
N TYR A 294 5.64 -3.55 -4.13
CA TYR A 294 5.76 -4.90 -4.65
C TYR A 294 6.55 -4.97 -5.97
N LEU A 295 6.35 -3.99 -6.85
CA LEU A 295 7.07 -3.91 -8.12
C LEU A 295 8.57 -3.61 -7.94
N PHE A 296 8.97 -2.96 -6.82
CA PHE A 296 10.39 -2.69 -6.54
C PHE A 296 11.18 -3.92 -6.10
N ASP A 297 10.58 -4.79 -5.31
CA ASP A 297 11.24 -6.03 -4.91
C ASP A 297 11.47 -6.97 -6.11
N CYS A 298 10.72 -6.77 -7.19
CA CYS A 298 10.78 -7.58 -8.40
C CYS A 298 11.66 -7.00 -9.52
N LEU A 299 12.05 -5.72 -9.44
CA LEU A 299 12.80 -5.04 -10.49
C LEU A 299 14.20 -4.70 -10.01
N ASP A 300 15.20 -5.03 -10.81
CA ASP A 300 16.52 -4.41 -10.66
C ASP A 300 16.36 -2.92 -11.02
N TRP A 301 16.23 -2.10 -9.97
CA TRP A 301 16.08 -0.66 -10.06
C TRP A 301 17.04 0.01 -11.05
N ASN A 302 18.27 -0.50 -11.13
CA ASN A 302 19.31 0.06 -11.98
C ASN A 302 19.13 -0.24 -13.47
N LEU A 303 18.36 -1.29 -13.82
CA LEU A 303 18.16 -1.67 -15.23
C LEU A 303 17.06 -0.86 -15.93
N HIS A 304 16.05 -0.43 -15.18
CA HIS A 304 14.88 0.24 -15.75
C HIS A 304 14.89 1.76 -15.61
N HIS A 305 15.79 2.33 -14.80
CA HIS A 305 15.88 3.77 -14.57
C HIS A 305 17.32 4.29 -14.72
N PRO A 306 17.95 4.16 -15.92
CA PRO A 306 19.34 4.55 -16.12
C PRO A 306 19.58 6.05 -15.89
N GLU A 307 18.54 6.88 -15.85
CA GLU A 307 18.64 8.33 -15.79
C GLU A 307 17.90 8.98 -14.59
N GLY A 308 17.47 8.21 -13.62
CA GLY A 308 16.85 8.76 -12.39
C GLY A 308 15.45 9.34 -12.56
N PHE A 309 14.74 9.01 -13.63
CA PHE A 309 13.34 9.35 -13.80
C PHE A 309 12.48 8.36 -13.03
N SER A 310 11.80 8.83 -12.01
CA SER A 310 10.76 8.05 -11.35
C SER A 310 9.51 8.90 -11.20
N ASN A 311 8.34 8.26 -11.32
CA ASN A 311 7.05 8.90 -11.04
C ASN A 311 6.81 9.00 -9.53
N ASP A 312 7.87 9.25 -8.75
CA ASP A 312 7.86 9.25 -7.28
C ASP A 312 6.80 10.19 -6.71
N VAL A 313 6.45 11.24 -7.43
CA VAL A 313 5.47 12.23 -7.00
C VAL A 313 4.07 11.65 -6.88
N TRP A 314 3.64 10.82 -7.84
CA TRP A 314 2.28 10.27 -7.88
C TRP A 314 2.20 8.82 -7.42
N ARG A 315 3.35 8.24 -7.22
CA ARG A 315 3.51 6.92 -6.70
C ARG A 315 3.00 6.88 -5.27
N GLN A 316 2.16 5.91 -4.98
CA GLN A 316 1.58 5.73 -3.64
C GLN A 316 0.81 6.95 -3.08
N ASN A 317 0.24 7.81 -3.93
CA ASN A 317 -0.66 8.86 -3.45
C ASN A 317 -1.97 8.22 -2.97
N ALA A 318 -1.88 7.49 -1.88
CA ALA A 318 -2.97 6.76 -1.28
C ALA A 318 -2.96 6.92 0.23
N LEU A 319 -4.16 7.04 0.79
CA LEU A 319 -4.41 7.05 2.23
C LEU A 319 -4.84 5.65 2.65
N TYR A 320 -4.05 5.03 3.51
CA TYR A 320 -4.35 3.74 4.11
C TYR A 320 -4.93 3.93 5.49
N VAL A 321 -6.03 3.27 5.77
CA VAL A 321 -6.68 3.25 7.08
C VAL A 321 -6.78 1.81 7.56
N PHE A 322 -6.15 1.51 8.68
CA PHE A 322 -6.10 0.19 9.29
C PHE A 322 -7.07 0.14 10.46
N VAL A 323 -7.98 -0.81 10.45
CA VAL A 323 -9.08 -0.89 11.41
C VAL A 323 -9.15 -2.27 12.05
N SER A 324 -9.24 -2.31 13.37
CA SER A 324 -9.55 -3.49 14.19
C SER A 324 -10.81 -3.28 15.03
N GLU A 325 -11.06 -4.20 15.94
CA GLU A 325 -12.11 -4.05 16.98
C GLU A 325 -11.90 -2.82 17.87
N ALA A 326 -10.66 -2.35 18.00
CA ALA A 326 -10.33 -1.15 18.78
C ALA A 326 -10.57 0.16 18.00
N GLY A 327 -11.03 0.07 16.76
CA GLY A 327 -11.22 1.20 15.84
C GLY A 327 -10.03 1.39 14.91
N VAL A 328 -9.73 2.64 14.55
CA VAL A 328 -8.56 2.97 13.71
C VAL A 328 -7.28 2.74 14.49
N GLU A 329 -6.50 1.76 14.05
CA GLU A 329 -5.21 1.40 14.66
C GLU A 329 -4.05 2.21 14.09
N CYS A 330 -4.07 2.41 12.77
CA CYS A 330 -3.05 3.14 12.06
C CYS A 330 -3.63 3.84 10.84
N VAL A 331 -2.97 4.88 10.45
CA VAL A 331 -3.24 5.62 9.21
C VAL A 331 -1.90 5.93 8.57
N SER A 332 -1.81 5.72 7.26
CA SER A 332 -0.64 6.12 6.48
C SER A 332 -1.10 6.82 5.20
N TRP A 333 -0.62 8.01 4.99
CA TRP A 333 -0.86 8.75 3.76
C TRP A 333 0.48 9.13 3.16
N GLN A 334 0.89 8.36 2.19
CA GLN A 334 2.12 8.60 1.47
C GLN A 334 1.86 9.48 0.26
N ASN A 335 2.82 10.34 -0.08
CA ASN A 335 2.70 11.27 -1.20
C ASN A 335 1.38 12.06 -1.19
N ALA A 336 1.04 12.63 -0.02
CA ALA A 336 -0.18 13.42 0.18
C ALA A 336 -0.17 14.70 -0.67
N MET A 337 -0.49 14.56 -1.96
CA MET A 337 -0.41 15.63 -2.95
C MET A 337 -1.70 15.75 -3.75
N ARG A 338 -1.99 16.97 -4.17
CA ARG A 338 -3.09 17.28 -5.08
C ARG A 338 -2.57 17.37 -6.51
N ALA A 339 -3.32 16.84 -7.45
CA ALA A 339 -3.16 17.12 -8.86
C ALA A 339 -3.79 18.51 -9.17
N GLU A 340 -2.98 19.56 -9.13
CA GLU A 340 -3.45 20.90 -9.47
C GLU A 340 -3.62 21.00 -10.98
N ARG A 341 -4.86 21.22 -11.43
CA ARG A 341 -5.22 21.32 -12.84
C ARG A 341 -4.67 22.61 -13.42
N THR A 342 -3.79 22.50 -14.40
CA THR A 342 -3.18 23.66 -15.09
C THR A 342 -3.87 23.96 -16.42
N ALA A 343 -4.38 22.93 -17.09
CA ALA A 343 -5.18 23.08 -18.32
C ALA A 343 -6.11 21.86 -18.53
N ALA A 344 -7.24 22.09 -19.19
CA ALA A 344 -8.03 20.99 -19.75
C ALA A 344 -7.47 20.66 -21.15
N LEU A 345 -7.04 19.41 -21.33
CA LEU A 345 -6.55 18.89 -22.60
C LEU A 345 -7.70 18.29 -23.43
N ALA A 346 -8.71 17.76 -22.77
CA ALA A 346 -9.98 17.34 -23.34
C ALA A 346 -11.07 17.44 -22.27
N GLU A 347 -12.26 17.91 -22.66
CA GLU A 347 -13.43 18.00 -21.76
C GLU A 347 -14.11 16.63 -21.56
N ASN A 348 -14.01 15.77 -22.58
CA ASN A 348 -14.53 14.41 -22.54
C ASN A 348 -13.82 13.55 -23.60
N ALA A 349 -12.76 12.85 -23.23
CA ALA A 349 -12.00 12.03 -24.15
C ALA A 349 -12.83 10.86 -24.71
N ALA A 350 -12.66 10.58 -25.99
CA ALA A 350 -13.22 9.38 -26.60
C ALA A 350 -12.42 8.15 -26.15
N LEU A 351 -13.04 7.31 -25.32
CA LEU A 351 -12.42 6.08 -24.84
C LEU A 351 -12.60 4.94 -25.83
N LEU A 352 -11.63 4.04 -25.87
CA LEU A 352 -11.72 2.78 -26.61
C LEU A 352 -12.91 1.96 -26.09
N PRO A 353 -13.62 1.22 -26.96
CA PRO A 353 -14.60 0.23 -26.52
C PRO A 353 -13.94 -0.85 -25.63
N PHE A 354 -14.69 -1.38 -24.67
CA PHE A 354 -14.15 -2.38 -23.72
C PHE A 354 -13.53 -3.59 -24.42
N ASP A 355 -14.16 -4.09 -25.50
CA ASP A 355 -13.61 -5.22 -26.28
C ASP A 355 -12.23 -4.91 -26.89
N ALA A 356 -12.02 -3.66 -27.36
CA ALA A 356 -10.73 -3.24 -27.89
C ALA A 356 -9.67 -3.14 -26.77
N VAL A 357 -10.08 -2.74 -25.55
CA VAL A 357 -9.18 -2.76 -24.39
C VAL A 357 -8.76 -4.19 -24.05
N MET A 358 -9.70 -5.14 -24.06
CA MET A 358 -9.41 -6.56 -23.79
C MET A 358 -8.55 -7.20 -24.87
N GLU A 359 -8.70 -6.78 -26.14
CA GLU A 359 -7.80 -7.19 -27.21
C GLU A 359 -6.38 -6.69 -26.94
N ARG A 360 -6.22 -5.41 -26.55
CA ARG A 360 -4.93 -4.84 -26.15
C ARG A 360 -4.33 -5.55 -24.93
N PHE A 361 -5.13 -5.83 -23.91
CA PHE A 361 -4.68 -6.62 -22.78
C PHE A 361 -4.11 -7.97 -23.23
N SER A 362 -4.85 -8.72 -24.04
CA SER A 362 -4.44 -10.04 -24.53
C SER A 362 -3.16 -10.01 -25.37
N GLU A 363 -2.93 -8.93 -26.11
CA GLU A 363 -1.70 -8.72 -26.86
C GLU A 363 -0.52 -8.38 -25.95
N GLN A 364 -0.73 -7.47 -25.00
CA GLN A 364 0.34 -6.83 -24.24
C GLN A 364 0.74 -7.62 -22.99
N ILE A 365 -0.18 -8.36 -22.37
CA ILE A 365 0.14 -9.15 -21.15
C ILE A 365 1.29 -10.14 -21.38
N ARG A 366 1.55 -10.52 -22.61
CA ARG A 366 2.66 -11.41 -23.00
C ARG A 366 4.03 -10.76 -22.89
N TYR A 367 4.09 -9.42 -23.01
CA TYR A 367 5.31 -8.62 -23.00
C TYR A 367 5.46 -7.79 -21.73
N GLY A 368 4.35 -7.42 -21.09
CA GLY A 368 4.30 -6.46 -20.00
C GLY A 368 4.35 -7.10 -18.60
N THR A 369 4.42 -8.40 -18.54
CA THR A 369 4.55 -9.07 -17.26
C THR A 369 5.97 -8.88 -16.76
N ASN A 370 6.15 -7.93 -15.89
CA ASN A 370 7.35 -7.78 -15.09
C ASN A 370 7.41 -8.97 -14.15
N PHE A 371 7.79 -10.10 -14.70
CA PHE A 371 8.09 -11.27 -13.91
C PHE A 371 9.37 -11.00 -13.14
N ARG A 372 9.52 -11.60 -11.99
CA ARG A 372 10.79 -11.70 -11.25
C ARG A 372 11.95 -12.28 -12.08
N SER A 373 11.67 -12.73 -13.28
CA SER A 373 12.66 -13.24 -14.24
C SER A 373 13.78 -12.27 -14.61
N THR A 374 13.67 -10.99 -14.22
CA THR A 374 14.77 -10.03 -14.31
C THR A 374 15.79 -10.17 -13.18
N ALA A 375 15.50 -10.92 -12.13
CA ALA A 375 16.54 -11.30 -11.21
C ALA A 375 17.63 -12.05 -12.00
N SER A 376 18.83 -11.51 -11.97
CA SER A 376 20.03 -12.03 -12.62
C SER A 376 20.42 -13.45 -12.15
N GLU A 377 19.59 -14.08 -11.34
CA GLU A 377 19.78 -15.39 -10.76
C GLU A 377 18.84 -16.36 -11.46
N GLU A 378 19.43 -17.14 -12.36
CA GLU A 378 18.83 -18.29 -13.05
C GLU A 378 18.14 -19.28 -12.08
N PHE A 379 18.41 -19.16 -10.78
CA PHE A 379 17.94 -20.02 -9.70
C PHE A 379 16.54 -19.68 -9.15
N LEU A 380 15.97 -18.52 -9.48
CA LEU A 380 14.65 -18.09 -8.95
C LEU A 380 13.57 -18.05 -10.04
N ARG A 381 13.83 -18.63 -11.19
CA ARG A 381 12.88 -18.63 -12.29
C ARG A 381 11.86 -19.76 -12.11
N PRO A 382 10.55 -19.44 -12.07
CA PRO A 382 9.54 -20.48 -12.00
C PRO A 382 9.50 -21.31 -13.29
N ASP A 383 9.09 -22.55 -13.19
CA ASP A 383 8.85 -23.44 -14.35
C ASP A 383 7.51 -23.08 -15.01
N ARG A 384 6.53 -22.74 -14.22
CA ARG A 384 5.18 -22.33 -14.64
C ARG A 384 4.68 -21.20 -13.75
N GLN A 385 3.74 -20.44 -14.30
CA GLN A 385 3.04 -19.42 -13.52
C GLN A 385 1.59 -19.28 -13.99
N THR A 386 0.73 -18.96 -13.04
CA THR A 386 -0.68 -18.68 -13.29
C THR A 386 -1.02 -17.31 -12.73
N LEU A 387 -1.45 -16.40 -13.59
CA LEU A 387 -2.03 -15.11 -13.21
C LEU A 387 -3.54 -15.28 -13.13
N THR A 388 -4.14 -14.77 -12.08
CA THR A 388 -5.60 -14.69 -11.92
C THR A 388 -6.01 -13.24 -11.87
N ILE A 389 -6.77 -12.78 -12.85
CA ILE A 389 -7.34 -11.43 -12.89
C ILE A 389 -8.75 -11.53 -12.32
N ASP A 390 -9.01 -10.86 -11.22
CA ASP A 390 -10.29 -10.88 -10.49
C ASP A 390 -11.03 -9.54 -10.50
N ARG A 391 -10.31 -8.44 -10.83
CA ARG A 391 -10.88 -7.09 -10.96
C ARG A 391 -10.27 -6.36 -12.15
N ILE A 392 -11.12 -5.74 -12.96
CA ILE A 392 -10.76 -4.83 -14.05
C ILE A 392 -11.42 -3.48 -13.75
N ALA A 393 -10.64 -2.41 -13.64
CA ALA A 393 -11.16 -1.11 -13.21
C ALA A 393 -10.81 0.00 -14.18
N LEU A 394 -11.81 0.82 -14.51
CA LEU A 394 -11.63 2.10 -15.22
C LEU A 394 -11.52 3.21 -14.18
N GLY A 395 -10.43 3.93 -14.22
CA GLY A 395 -10.18 5.08 -13.36
C GLY A 395 -9.18 6.03 -13.99
N TYR A 396 -8.38 6.70 -13.16
CA TYR A 396 -7.38 7.66 -13.62
C TYR A 396 -5.97 7.30 -13.16
N ALA A 397 -5.00 7.70 -13.96
CA ALA A 397 -3.60 7.73 -13.55
C ALA A 397 -2.96 9.08 -13.88
N CYS A 398 -2.01 9.50 -13.07
CA CYS A 398 -1.08 10.58 -13.41
C CYS A 398 0.10 10.00 -14.15
N VAL A 399 0.33 10.48 -15.38
CA VAL A 399 1.45 10.07 -16.23
C VAL A 399 2.29 11.27 -16.57
N LEU A 400 3.58 11.08 -16.83
CA LEU A 400 4.46 12.14 -17.30
C LEU A 400 3.98 12.66 -18.67
N ASP A 401 3.98 13.98 -18.86
CA ASP A 401 3.61 14.63 -20.11
C ASP A 401 4.85 15.27 -20.74
N GLY A 402 5.57 14.48 -21.54
CA GLY A 402 6.77 14.91 -22.23
C GLY A 402 8.07 14.82 -21.42
N GLU A 403 9.13 15.49 -21.89
CA GLU A 403 10.49 15.42 -21.33
C GLU A 403 10.72 16.33 -20.10
N GLY A 404 9.66 16.94 -19.55
CA GLY A 404 9.77 17.87 -18.41
C GLY A 404 9.48 17.17 -17.08
N ALA A 405 10.35 17.33 -16.08
CA ALA A 405 10.25 16.66 -14.79
C ALA A 405 9.01 17.03 -13.92
N ASP A 406 8.25 18.06 -14.30
CA ASP A 406 7.14 18.59 -13.49
C ASP A 406 5.82 18.74 -14.28
N SER A 407 5.71 18.14 -15.45
CA SER A 407 4.49 18.18 -16.28
C SER A 407 3.85 16.81 -16.33
N TYR A 408 2.64 16.71 -15.85
CA TYR A 408 1.89 15.47 -15.78
C TYR A 408 0.53 15.60 -16.45
N ARG A 409 0.00 14.48 -16.85
CA ARG A 409 -1.33 14.35 -17.41
C ARG A 409 -2.17 13.40 -16.55
N LEU A 410 -3.32 13.83 -16.10
CA LEU A 410 -4.37 12.96 -15.60
C LEU A 410 -5.10 12.35 -16.78
N THR A 411 -4.99 11.04 -16.96
CA THR A 411 -5.58 10.31 -18.08
C THR A 411 -6.42 9.13 -17.61
N PRO A 412 -7.54 8.83 -18.29
CA PRO A 412 -8.32 7.63 -18.01
C PRO A 412 -7.50 6.37 -18.35
N VAL A 413 -7.54 5.38 -17.46
CA VAL A 413 -6.80 4.13 -17.60
C VAL A 413 -7.66 2.92 -17.21
N TRP A 414 -7.29 1.76 -17.73
CA TRP A 414 -7.76 0.47 -17.29
C TRP A 414 -6.65 -0.25 -16.54
N ASP A 415 -6.93 -0.70 -15.33
CA ASP A 415 -6.04 -1.52 -14.52
C ASP A 415 -6.60 -2.93 -14.35
N PHE A 416 -5.72 -3.93 -14.36
CA PHE A 416 -6.03 -5.35 -14.31
C PHE A 416 -5.43 -5.96 -13.05
N TYR A 417 -6.26 -6.12 -12.01
CA TYR A 417 -5.83 -6.55 -10.68
C TYR A 417 -6.03 -8.03 -10.46
N GLY A 418 -5.19 -8.61 -9.62
CA GLY A 418 -5.31 -10.00 -9.27
C GLY A 418 -4.14 -10.56 -8.49
N SER A 419 -3.96 -11.87 -8.59
CA SER A 419 -2.91 -12.64 -7.91
C SER A 419 -2.09 -13.46 -8.90
N MET A 420 -0.93 -13.93 -8.44
CA MET A 420 -0.06 -14.83 -9.22
C MET A 420 0.36 -16.01 -8.35
N VAL A 421 0.40 -17.19 -8.98
CA VAL A 421 1.00 -18.40 -8.42
C VAL A 421 2.18 -18.79 -9.31
N GLU A 422 3.34 -18.93 -8.72
CA GLU A 422 4.55 -19.43 -9.35
C GLU A 422 4.79 -20.88 -8.90
N GLU A 423 5.04 -21.78 -9.84
CA GLU A 423 5.30 -23.19 -9.59
C GLU A 423 6.76 -23.51 -9.92
N TYR A 424 7.42 -24.20 -8.99
CA TYR A 424 8.82 -24.61 -9.09
C TYR A 424 8.92 -26.14 -9.03
N ASP A 425 9.53 -26.76 -10.02
CA ASP A 425 9.76 -28.22 -10.03
C ASP A 425 10.77 -28.62 -8.93
N GLU A 426 11.69 -27.73 -8.56
CA GLU A 426 12.58 -27.88 -7.41
C GLU A 426 12.22 -26.85 -6.31
N PRO A 427 11.89 -27.28 -5.08
CA PRO A 427 11.51 -26.36 -4.01
C PRO A 427 12.63 -25.33 -3.72
N LEU A 428 12.23 -24.07 -3.56
CA LEU A 428 13.15 -23.00 -3.16
C LEU A 428 13.59 -23.23 -1.71
N SER A 429 14.87 -23.01 -1.44
CA SER A 429 15.40 -23.15 -0.09
C SER A 429 14.97 -22.00 0.82
N GLU A 430 14.77 -22.27 2.12
CA GLU A 430 14.39 -21.27 3.13
C GLU A 430 15.33 -20.04 3.21
N GLY A 431 16.54 -20.13 2.67
CA GLY A 431 17.52 -19.03 2.66
C GLY A 431 17.33 -17.99 1.55
N SER A 432 16.41 -18.20 0.62
CA SER A 432 16.19 -17.30 -0.53
C SER A 432 15.25 -16.12 -0.21
N GLY A 433 14.67 -16.05 1.01
CA GLY A 433 13.62 -15.09 1.35
C GLY A 433 12.23 -15.47 0.80
N TRP A 434 12.17 -16.53 -0.01
CA TRP A 434 10.97 -17.07 -0.64
C TRP A 434 10.92 -18.56 -0.38
N ALA A 435 9.96 -19.00 0.41
CA ALA A 435 9.75 -20.42 0.65
C ALA A 435 8.60 -20.92 -0.22
N THR A 436 8.81 -22.02 -0.93
CA THR A 436 7.71 -22.73 -1.58
C THR A 436 6.86 -23.42 -0.53
N ASN A 437 5.54 -23.47 -0.76
CA ASN A 437 4.64 -24.31 0.02
C ASN A 437 4.93 -25.81 -0.22
N GLU A 438 4.19 -26.70 0.44
CA GLU A 438 4.33 -28.16 0.29
C GLU A 438 4.09 -28.67 -1.15
N ASN A 439 3.47 -27.86 -2.01
CA ASN A 439 3.22 -28.17 -3.42
C ASN A 439 4.32 -27.64 -4.36
N GLY A 440 5.35 -26.98 -3.84
CA GLY A 440 6.38 -26.31 -4.65
C GLY A 440 5.94 -24.99 -5.25
N GLU A 441 4.92 -24.33 -4.67
CA GLU A 441 4.32 -23.10 -5.18
C GLU A 441 4.70 -21.89 -4.31
N VAL A 442 4.92 -20.76 -4.94
CA VAL A 442 4.92 -19.43 -4.30
C VAL A 442 3.68 -18.70 -4.80
N GLU A 443 2.79 -18.38 -3.88
CA GLU A 443 1.59 -17.62 -4.17
C GLU A 443 1.83 -16.15 -3.81
N GLU A 444 1.46 -15.24 -4.69
CA GLU A 444 1.59 -13.81 -4.48
C GLU A 444 0.24 -13.12 -4.66
N THR A 445 -0.27 -12.63 -3.53
CA THR A 445 -1.44 -11.77 -3.49
C THR A 445 -1.03 -10.44 -2.86
N ALA A 446 -1.23 -9.35 -3.58
CA ALA A 446 -1.01 -8.01 -3.05
C ALA A 446 -2.25 -7.17 -3.28
N LEU A 447 -2.67 -6.44 -2.24
CA LEU A 447 -3.73 -5.47 -2.38
C LEU A 447 -3.29 -4.40 -3.39
N GLY A 448 -4.07 -4.22 -4.47
CA GLY A 448 -3.73 -3.25 -5.53
C GLY A 448 -2.68 -3.71 -6.53
N ARG A 449 -2.35 -5.01 -6.60
CA ARG A 449 -1.46 -5.52 -7.63
C ARG A 449 -2.14 -5.46 -9.00
N SER A 450 -1.73 -4.51 -9.83
CA SER A 450 -2.11 -4.44 -11.25
C SER A 450 -1.05 -5.10 -12.12
N PHE A 451 -1.46 -6.03 -12.97
CA PHE A 451 -0.56 -6.72 -13.91
C PHE A 451 -0.33 -5.92 -15.19
N LEU A 452 -1.22 -5.01 -15.50
CA LEU A 452 -1.12 -4.15 -16.66
C LEU A 452 -1.97 -2.91 -16.46
N THR A 453 -1.46 -1.75 -16.86
CA THR A 453 -2.23 -0.50 -17.00
C THR A 453 -2.30 -0.13 -18.47
N ILE A 454 -3.51 0.08 -18.97
CA ILE A 454 -3.77 0.45 -20.37
C ILE A 454 -4.41 1.83 -20.41
N ASN A 455 -3.85 2.73 -21.21
CA ASN A 455 -4.47 4.02 -21.52
C ASN A 455 -5.82 3.78 -22.20
N ALA A 456 -6.89 4.25 -21.57
CA ALA A 456 -8.24 4.02 -22.08
C ALA A 456 -8.55 4.77 -23.39
N ILE A 457 -7.71 5.72 -23.82
CA ILE A 457 -7.91 6.55 -25.01
C ILE A 457 -7.32 5.87 -26.25
N ASP A 458 -6.07 5.39 -26.17
CA ASP A 458 -5.32 4.91 -27.32
C ASP A 458 -4.85 3.45 -27.21
N GLY A 459 -5.03 2.83 -26.06
CA GLY A 459 -4.64 1.43 -25.80
C GLY A 459 -3.14 1.24 -25.58
N SER A 460 -2.36 2.30 -25.40
CA SER A 460 -0.96 2.18 -25.02
C SER A 460 -0.80 1.64 -23.60
N VAL A 461 0.29 0.92 -23.36
CA VAL A 461 0.64 0.45 -22.02
C VAL A 461 1.26 1.61 -21.25
N ILE A 462 0.85 1.74 -19.98
CA ILE A 462 1.42 2.69 -19.04
C ILE A 462 2.27 1.93 -18.04
N ASP A 463 3.55 2.25 -17.98
CA ASP A 463 4.43 1.81 -16.91
C ASP A 463 4.18 2.71 -15.68
N ARG A 464 3.54 2.15 -14.66
CA ARG A 464 3.18 2.88 -13.44
C ARG A 464 4.39 3.30 -12.60
N ILE A 465 5.53 2.65 -12.80
CA ILE A 465 6.79 2.98 -12.11
C ILE A 465 7.48 4.12 -12.83
N ALA A 466 7.68 3.96 -14.13
CA ALA A 466 8.32 4.99 -14.95
C ALA A 466 7.40 6.21 -15.18
N GLY A 467 6.08 6.03 -15.06
CA GLY A 467 5.09 7.09 -15.16
C GLY A 467 4.72 7.49 -16.58
N TYR A 468 4.96 6.65 -17.57
CA TYR A 468 4.59 6.90 -18.96
C TYR A 468 4.18 5.62 -19.70
#